data_2d22186cf0630333805ddb5694f2a2eb
#
_entry.id   2d22186cf0630333805ddb5694f2a2eb
#
_cell.length_a   1.000
_cell.length_b   1.000
_cell.length_c   1.000
_cell.angle_alpha   90.00
_cell.angle_beta   90.00
_cell.angle_gamma   90.00
#
_symmetry.space_group_name_H-M   'P 1'
#
loop_
_entity.id
_entity.type
_entity.pdbx_description
1 polymer ?
#
loop_
_entity_poly.entity_id
_entity_poly.type
_entity_poly.pdbx_seq_one_letter_code
_entity_poly.pdbx_strand_id
1 'polypeptide(L)'
;MVMGQEEPVRIPAGEVTLSGDFVAPVGARGIVLFAHGSGSSRLSPRNRHVAATLRQGGLATVLMDLLTPDEEAVDAHTAHLRFDIAFLARRLVAATDWLQAKGETRALPLGYFGASTGAAAALVTAAERPEVVRAIVSRGGRPDLAGPALARVQAPTLLIVGSLDHPVIRMNREALAQLSVEAKLEIVPGATHLFEEPGTLDEVARLARAWFERWLTRAGRAAA
;
A
#
# COMPACT_ATOMS: atom_id res chain seq x y z
N MET A 1 14.01 -9.28 17.83
CA MET A 1 13.25 -10.04 16.82
C MET A 1 14.21 -10.35 15.70
N VAL A 2 14.32 -11.62 15.30
CA VAL A 2 15.20 -12.01 14.19
C VAL A 2 14.53 -11.54 12.90
N MET A 3 15.21 -10.68 12.13
CA MET A 3 14.77 -10.20 10.83
C MET A 3 14.87 -11.34 9.83
N GLY A 4 13.80 -11.60 9.10
CA GLY A 4 13.85 -12.50 7.94
C GLY A 4 14.80 -11.97 6.87
N GLN A 5 15.40 -12.86 6.11
CA GLN A 5 16.19 -12.49 4.93
C GLN A 5 15.26 -11.93 3.83
N GLU A 6 15.74 -10.94 3.08
CA GLU A 6 15.04 -10.45 1.89
C GLU A 6 15.09 -11.54 0.80
N GLU A 7 13.92 -11.95 0.35
CA GLU A 7 13.73 -12.99 -0.64
C GLU A 7 13.13 -12.38 -1.92
N PRO A 8 13.85 -12.41 -3.06
CA PRO A 8 13.29 -12.02 -4.33
C PRO A 8 12.14 -12.97 -4.72
N VAL A 9 11.01 -12.41 -5.12
CA VAL A 9 9.84 -13.20 -5.53
C VAL A 9 9.39 -12.83 -6.93
N ARG A 10 8.79 -13.81 -7.59
CA ARG A 10 8.19 -13.69 -8.92
C ARG A 10 6.68 -13.86 -8.78
N ILE A 11 5.93 -12.84 -9.14
CA ILE A 11 4.47 -12.76 -8.95
C ILE A 11 3.80 -12.90 -10.32
N PRO A 12 3.12 -14.03 -10.61
CA PRO A 12 2.36 -14.18 -11.85
C PRO A 12 1.20 -13.17 -11.91
N ALA A 13 1.07 -12.48 -13.04
CA ALA A 13 0.00 -11.49 -13.25
C ALA A 13 -0.53 -11.55 -14.69
N GLY A 14 -1.32 -12.59 -14.97
CA GLY A 14 -1.76 -12.93 -16.32
C GLY A 14 -0.61 -13.47 -17.17
N GLU A 15 -0.35 -12.84 -18.30
CA GLU A 15 0.71 -13.24 -19.23
C GLU A 15 2.10 -12.76 -18.82
N VAL A 16 2.20 -11.92 -17.79
CA VAL A 16 3.48 -11.38 -17.32
C VAL A 16 3.82 -11.85 -15.91
N THR A 17 5.07 -11.66 -15.53
CA THR A 17 5.54 -11.92 -14.18
C THR A 17 6.17 -10.65 -13.62
N LEU A 18 5.67 -10.20 -12.47
CA LEU A 18 6.16 -9.02 -11.78
C LEU A 18 7.27 -9.40 -10.80
N SER A 19 8.21 -8.49 -10.62
CA SER A 19 9.28 -8.64 -9.62
C SER A 19 8.82 -8.10 -8.27
N GLY A 20 9.22 -8.77 -7.18
CA GLY A 20 8.97 -8.33 -5.82
C GLY A 20 10.08 -8.74 -4.87
N ASP A 21 10.09 -8.11 -3.69
CA ASP A 21 10.97 -8.42 -2.57
C ASP A 21 10.10 -8.74 -1.35
N PHE A 22 10.17 -9.97 -0.86
CA PHE A 22 9.44 -10.46 0.30
C PHE A 22 10.34 -10.51 1.52
N VAL A 23 9.87 -10.03 2.66
CA VAL A 23 10.54 -10.19 3.95
C VAL A 23 9.51 -10.51 5.02
N ALA A 24 9.70 -11.61 5.74
CA ALA A 24 8.88 -11.98 6.88
C ALA A 24 9.73 -12.11 8.15
N PRO A 25 9.52 -11.28 9.17
CA PRO A 25 10.06 -11.52 10.51
C PRO A 25 9.54 -12.85 11.07
N VAL A 26 10.35 -13.51 11.88
CA VAL A 26 9.91 -14.73 12.59
C VAL A 26 8.67 -14.42 13.42
N GLY A 27 7.59 -15.20 13.23
CA GLY A 27 6.32 -15.00 13.90
C GLY A 27 5.53 -13.79 13.39
N ALA A 28 5.67 -13.44 12.13
CA ALA A 28 4.90 -12.35 11.51
C ALA A 28 3.39 -12.51 11.80
N ARG A 29 2.74 -11.40 12.17
CA ARG A 29 1.34 -11.38 12.61
C ARG A 29 0.38 -10.84 11.55
N GLY A 30 0.89 -10.35 10.46
CA GLY A 30 0.17 -9.81 9.30
C GLY A 30 1.16 -9.54 8.18
N ILE A 31 0.65 -9.21 7.00
CA ILE A 31 1.44 -8.92 5.82
C ILE A 31 0.97 -7.62 5.16
N VAL A 32 1.90 -6.81 4.68
CA VAL A 32 1.59 -5.56 3.96
C VAL A 32 2.18 -5.62 2.56
N LEU A 33 1.30 -5.50 1.57
CA LEU A 33 1.65 -5.39 0.15
C LEU A 33 1.77 -3.91 -0.23
N PHE A 34 2.90 -3.55 -0.82
CA PHE A 34 3.20 -2.18 -1.21
C PHE A 34 2.88 -1.92 -2.68
N ALA A 35 2.07 -0.88 -2.93
CA ALA A 35 1.78 -0.34 -4.24
C ALA A 35 2.48 1.01 -4.41
N HIS A 36 3.55 1.04 -5.20
CA HIS A 36 4.31 2.26 -5.44
C HIS A 36 3.56 3.26 -6.34
N GLY A 37 3.95 4.52 -6.30
CA GLY A 37 3.42 5.57 -7.17
C GLY A 37 4.05 5.57 -8.57
N SER A 38 3.53 6.44 -9.44
CA SER A 38 4.03 6.65 -10.79
C SER A 38 5.50 7.04 -10.80
N GLY A 39 6.28 6.45 -11.71
CA GLY A 39 7.73 6.69 -11.83
C GLY A 39 8.55 6.16 -10.66
N SER A 40 8.01 5.23 -9.87
CA SER A 40 8.66 4.57 -8.74
C SER A 40 8.70 3.05 -8.95
N SER A 41 9.30 2.31 -8.02
CA SER A 41 9.42 0.86 -8.08
C SER A 41 9.48 0.26 -6.68
N ARG A 42 9.60 -1.08 -6.59
CA ARG A 42 9.89 -1.81 -5.34
C ARG A 42 11.18 -1.32 -4.65
N LEU A 43 12.09 -0.71 -5.42
CA LEU A 43 13.38 -0.20 -4.92
C LEU A 43 13.26 1.20 -4.29
N SER A 44 12.06 1.80 -4.26
CA SER A 44 11.84 3.12 -3.66
C SER A 44 12.43 3.21 -2.25
N PRO A 45 13.40 4.11 -1.99
CA PRO A 45 13.97 4.26 -0.65
C PRO A 45 12.91 4.60 0.40
N ARG A 46 11.92 5.42 0.04
CA ARG A 46 10.82 5.82 0.92
C ARG A 46 9.93 4.63 1.30
N ASN A 47 9.55 3.79 0.35
CA ASN A 47 8.74 2.61 0.64
C ASN A 47 9.55 1.57 1.44
N ARG A 48 10.83 1.40 1.13
CA ARG A 48 11.74 0.52 1.88
C ARG A 48 11.93 0.97 3.33
N HIS A 49 12.00 2.28 3.58
CA HIS A 49 12.06 2.85 4.93
C HIS A 49 10.81 2.51 5.75
N VAL A 50 9.62 2.76 5.18
CA VAL A 50 8.35 2.40 5.84
C VAL A 50 8.27 0.88 6.07
N ALA A 51 8.62 0.06 5.07
CA ALA A 51 8.61 -1.39 5.18
C ALA A 51 9.54 -1.89 6.31
N ALA A 52 10.72 -1.28 6.47
CA ALA A 52 11.64 -1.61 7.57
C ALA A 52 11.00 -1.36 8.94
N THR A 53 10.29 -0.25 9.10
CA THR A 53 9.56 0.08 10.34
C THR A 53 8.40 -0.89 10.61
N LEU A 54 7.68 -1.31 9.56
CA LEU A 54 6.61 -2.30 9.70
C LEU A 54 7.15 -3.68 10.12
N ARG A 55 8.29 -4.09 9.55
CA ARG A 55 8.98 -5.34 9.94
C ARG A 55 9.44 -5.34 11.39
N GLN A 56 9.93 -4.20 11.90
CA GLN A 56 10.24 -4.04 13.33
C GLN A 56 8.99 -4.22 14.20
N GLY A 57 7.80 -3.89 13.67
CA GLY A 57 6.49 -4.13 14.28
C GLY A 57 5.98 -5.58 14.13
N GLY A 58 6.77 -6.51 13.57
CA GLY A 58 6.37 -7.91 13.39
C GLY A 58 5.41 -8.14 12.23
N LEU A 59 5.43 -7.29 11.22
CA LEU A 59 4.65 -7.45 9.99
C LEU A 59 5.55 -7.90 8.84
N ALA A 60 5.10 -8.88 8.07
CA ALA A 60 5.73 -9.23 6.80
C ALA A 60 5.45 -8.13 5.76
N THR A 61 6.34 -7.98 4.80
CA THR A 61 6.19 -6.98 3.73
C THR A 61 6.50 -7.56 2.37
N VAL A 62 5.74 -7.15 1.37
CA VAL A 62 6.04 -7.38 -0.05
C VAL A 62 6.10 -6.04 -0.75
N LEU A 63 7.25 -5.70 -1.28
CA LEU A 63 7.42 -4.59 -2.21
C LEU A 63 7.44 -5.18 -3.62
N MET A 64 6.59 -4.68 -4.51
CA MET A 64 6.52 -5.19 -5.87
C MET A 64 6.55 -4.07 -6.90
N ASP A 65 7.01 -4.38 -8.09
CA ASP A 65 6.85 -3.53 -9.25
C ASP A 65 5.46 -3.74 -9.85
N LEU A 66 4.76 -2.66 -10.17
CA LEU A 66 3.43 -2.70 -10.79
C LEU A 66 3.50 -2.83 -12.31
N LEU A 67 4.65 -2.52 -12.89
CA LEU A 67 4.97 -2.66 -14.31
C LEU A 67 6.14 -3.62 -14.49
N THR A 68 6.17 -4.31 -15.63
CA THR A 68 7.39 -5.01 -16.06
C THR A 68 8.42 -4.01 -16.59
N PRO A 69 9.70 -4.37 -16.72
CA PRO A 69 10.71 -3.48 -17.30
C PRO A 69 10.35 -3.00 -18.72
N ASP A 70 9.73 -3.86 -19.54
CA ASP A 70 9.32 -3.50 -20.90
C ASP A 70 8.13 -2.53 -20.88
N GLU A 71 7.14 -2.76 -20.02
CA GLU A 71 6.03 -1.84 -19.80
C GLU A 71 6.51 -0.48 -19.27
N GLU A 72 7.48 -0.47 -18.35
CA GLU A 72 8.05 0.77 -17.82
C GLU A 72 8.83 1.54 -18.87
N ALA A 73 9.56 0.86 -19.75
CA ALA A 73 10.26 1.48 -20.87
C ALA A 73 9.29 2.21 -21.83
N VAL A 74 8.16 1.59 -22.13
CA VAL A 74 7.09 2.22 -22.94
C VAL A 74 6.43 3.36 -22.16
N ASP A 75 6.10 3.12 -20.90
CA ASP A 75 5.39 4.08 -20.05
C ASP A 75 6.24 5.32 -19.72
N ALA A 76 7.57 5.21 -19.75
CA ALA A 76 8.47 6.35 -19.58
C ALA A 76 8.23 7.44 -20.64
N HIS A 77 7.78 7.05 -21.85
CA HIS A 77 7.49 7.95 -22.95
C HIS A 77 6.01 8.35 -23.05
N THR A 78 5.11 7.45 -22.65
CA THR A 78 3.67 7.60 -22.87
C THR A 78 2.90 8.01 -21.61
N ALA A 79 3.41 7.66 -20.45
CA ALA A 79 2.81 7.87 -19.12
C ALA A 79 1.38 7.30 -18.96
N HIS A 80 0.92 6.42 -19.85
CA HIS A 80 -0.47 5.96 -19.84
C HIS A 80 -0.72 4.84 -18.82
N LEU A 81 0.23 3.91 -18.61
CA LEU A 81 0.05 2.77 -17.69
C LEU A 81 0.10 3.21 -16.23
N ARG A 82 1.01 4.15 -15.89
CA ARG A 82 1.16 4.65 -14.50
C ARG A 82 -0.06 5.40 -13.98
N PHE A 83 -0.97 5.82 -14.86
CA PHE A 83 -2.23 6.48 -14.53
C PHE A 83 -3.46 5.62 -14.84
N ASP A 84 -3.30 4.45 -15.45
CA ASP A 84 -4.39 3.46 -15.62
C ASP A 84 -4.60 2.71 -14.30
N ILE A 85 -5.45 3.29 -13.45
CA ILE A 85 -5.71 2.74 -12.11
C ILE A 85 -6.34 1.35 -12.19
N ALA A 86 -7.19 1.09 -13.18
CA ALA A 86 -7.80 -0.22 -13.36
C ALA A 86 -6.75 -1.28 -13.73
N PHE A 87 -5.79 -0.92 -14.59
CA PHE A 87 -4.65 -1.79 -14.91
C PHE A 87 -3.80 -2.07 -13.67
N LEU A 88 -3.42 -1.03 -12.91
CA LEU A 88 -2.61 -1.19 -11.69
C LEU A 88 -3.35 -2.02 -10.63
N ALA A 89 -4.67 -1.85 -10.50
CA ALA A 89 -5.50 -2.65 -9.59
C ALA A 89 -5.48 -4.14 -9.98
N ARG A 90 -5.58 -4.48 -11.27
CA ARG A 90 -5.44 -5.88 -11.72
C ARG A 90 -4.10 -6.50 -11.34
N ARG A 91 -3.00 -5.73 -11.35
CA ARG A 91 -1.68 -6.18 -10.89
C ARG A 91 -1.68 -6.49 -9.38
N LEU A 92 -2.34 -5.64 -8.58
CA LEU A 92 -2.48 -5.87 -7.14
C LEU A 92 -3.42 -7.04 -6.82
N VAL A 93 -4.49 -7.23 -7.60
CA VAL A 93 -5.36 -8.41 -7.47
C VAL A 93 -4.53 -9.68 -7.69
N ALA A 94 -3.75 -9.75 -8.76
CA ALA A 94 -2.90 -10.90 -9.03
C ALA A 94 -1.89 -11.18 -7.91
N ALA A 95 -1.27 -10.13 -7.37
CA ALA A 95 -0.36 -10.27 -6.22
C ALA A 95 -1.09 -10.73 -4.95
N THR A 96 -2.31 -10.28 -4.73
CA THR A 96 -3.16 -10.71 -3.63
C THR A 96 -3.51 -12.18 -3.74
N ASP A 97 -3.97 -12.60 -4.90
CA ASP A 97 -4.32 -13.99 -5.18
C ASP A 97 -3.08 -14.91 -5.04
N TRP A 98 -1.90 -14.45 -5.50
CA TRP A 98 -0.65 -15.15 -5.30
C TRP A 98 -0.27 -15.31 -3.81
N LEU A 99 -0.45 -14.26 -2.98
CA LEU A 99 -0.23 -14.34 -1.54
C LEU A 99 -1.21 -15.30 -0.85
N GLN A 100 -2.47 -15.32 -1.29
CA GLN A 100 -3.48 -16.23 -0.75
C GLN A 100 -3.25 -17.71 -1.16
N ALA A 101 -2.58 -17.95 -2.28
CA ALA A 101 -2.23 -19.29 -2.74
C ALA A 101 -1.02 -19.89 -2.00
N LYS A 102 -0.14 -19.06 -1.41
CA LYS A 102 1.04 -19.54 -0.66
C LYS A 102 0.65 -19.95 0.77
N GLY A 103 1.02 -21.15 1.19
CA GLY A 103 0.70 -21.69 2.52
C GLY A 103 1.21 -20.83 3.67
N GLU A 104 2.38 -20.22 3.54
CA GLU A 104 3.02 -19.39 4.57
C GLU A 104 2.32 -18.04 4.78
N THR A 105 1.78 -17.44 3.72
CA THR A 105 1.17 -16.10 3.76
C THR A 105 -0.34 -16.11 3.82
N ARG A 106 -0.99 -17.21 3.39
CA ARG A 106 -2.45 -17.35 3.35
C ARG A 106 -3.14 -17.07 4.67
N ALA A 107 -2.51 -17.46 5.79
CA ALA A 107 -3.08 -17.28 7.13
C ALA A 107 -2.83 -15.88 7.70
N LEU A 108 -2.00 -15.05 7.07
CA LEU A 108 -1.69 -13.72 7.53
C LEU A 108 -2.74 -12.71 7.07
N PRO A 109 -3.31 -11.91 7.98
CA PRO A 109 -4.15 -10.77 7.59
C PRO A 109 -3.39 -9.83 6.66
N LEU A 110 -4.01 -9.46 5.53
CA LEU A 110 -3.40 -8.64 4.49
C LEU A 110 -3.80 -7.18 4.60
N GLY A 111 -2.82 -6.28 4.54
CA GLY A 111 -3.02 -4.85 4.37
C GLY A 111 -2.33 -4.31 3.11
N TYR A 112 -2.78 -3.14 2.65
CA TYR A 112 -2.13 -2.43 1.55
C TYR A 112 -1.50 -1.11 2.03
N PHE A 113 -0.28 -0.87 1.59
CA PHE A 113 0.37 0.44 1.67
C PHE A 113 0.50 1.00 0.26
N GLY A 114 -0.29 2.02 -0.07
CA GLY A 114 -0.27 2.66 -1.37
C GLY A 114 0.35 4.06 -1.34
N ALA A 115 1.14 4.39 -2.36
CA ALA A 115 1.70 5.73 -2.53
C ALA A 115 1.20 6.38 -3.82
N SER A 116 0.78 7.65 -3.79
CA SER A 116 0.29 8.40 -4.96
C SER A 116 -0.76 7.60 -5.75
N THR A 117 -0.54 7.32 -7.06
CA THR A 117 -1.44 6.47 -7.89
C THR A 117 -1.58 5.04 -7.36
N GLY A 118 -0.55 4.49 -6.72
CA GLY A 118 -0.62 3.17 -6.08
C GLY A 118 -1.64 3.10 -4.94
N ALA A 119 -1.93 4.23 -4.28
CA ALA A 119 -2.99 4.30 -3.28
C ALA A 119 -4.39 4.13 -3.90
N ALA A 120 -4.62 4.74 -5.07
CA ALA A 120 -5.87 4.54 -5.81
C ALA A 120 -6.05 3.07 -6.23
N ALA A 121 -5.00 2.45 -6.78
CA ALA A 121 -5.03 1.05 -7.14
C ALA A 121 -5.31 0.15 -5.92
N ALA A 122 -4.71 0.44 -4.76
CA ALA A 122 -4.95 -0.28 -3.52
C ALA A 122 -6.42 -0.18 -3.05
N LEU A 123 -7.03 1.01 -3.15
CA LEU A 123 -8.44 1.23 -2.81
C LEU A 123 -9.39 0.49 -3.76
N VAL A 124 -9.12 0.53 -5.07
CA VAL A 124 -9.90 -0.23 -6.07
C VAL A 124 -9.80 -1.73 -5.79
N THR A 125 -8.59 -2.24 -5.59
CA THR A 125 -8.38 -3.67 -5.29
C THR A 125 -9.06 -4.09 -3.99
N ALA A 126 -9.01 -3.25 -2.95
CA ALA A 126 -9.69 -3.55 -1.68
C ALA A 126 -11.21 -3.59 -1.83
N ALA A 127 -11.78 -2.77 -2.69
CA ALA A 127 -13.21 -2.81 -3.03
C ALA A 127 -13.60 -4.07 -3.82
N GLU A 128 -12.65 -4.68 -4.55
CA GLU A 128 -12.83 -5.94 -5.29
C GLU A 128 -12.53 -7.19 -4.45
N ARG A 129 -11.80 -7.06 -3.35
CA ARG A 129 -11.37 -8.14 -2.45
C ARG A 129 -11.70 -7.82 -0.97
N PRO A 130 -12.95 -7.44 -0.65
CA PRO A 130 -13.30 -6.97 0.68
C PRO A 130 -13.11 -8.04 1.78
N GLU A 131 -13.21 -9.32 1.43
CA GLU A 131 -13.02 -10.45 2.34
C GLU A 131 -11.55 -10.71 2.69
N VAL A 132 -10.61 -10.22 1.87
CA VAL A 132 -9.17 -10.47 2.01
C VAL A 132 -8.46 -9.30 2.67
N VAL A 133 -8.75 -8.06 2.21
CA VAL A 133 -8.03 -6.87 2.65
C VAL A 133 -8.57 -6.37 3.98
N ARG A 134 -7.68 -6.23 4.97
CA ARG A 134 -8.05 -5.89 6.35
C ARG A 134 -7.69 -4.48 6.77
N ALA A 135 -6.80 -3.81 6.07
CA ALA A 135 -6.43 -2.41 6.34
C ALA A 135 -5.75 -1.76 5.14
N ILE A 136 -5.90 -0.46 4.99
CA ILE A 136 -5.26 0.33 3.95
C ILE A 136 -4.56 1.53 4.59
N VAL A 137 -3.35 1.82 4.11
CA VAL A 137 -2.65 3.08 4.36
C VAL A 137 -2.31 3.72 3.01
N SER A 138 -2.71 4.97 2.84
CA SER A 138 -2.43 5.80 1.67
C SER A 138 -1.46 6.90 2.05
N ARG A 139 -0.27 6.95 1.45
CA ARG A 139 0.72 8.00 1.66
C ARG A 139 0.79 8.94 0.46
N GLY A 140 0.48 10.23 0.66
CA GLY A 140 0.41 11.21 -0.43
C GLY A 140 -0.43 10.70 -1.59
N GLY A 141 -1.49 9.96 -1.26
CA GLY A 141 -2.27 9.21 -2.24
C GLY A 141 -3.20 10.08 -3.07
N ARG A 142 -3.59 9.51 -4.22
CA ARG A 142 -4.62 10.03 -5.12
C ARG A 142 -5.89 9.19 -5.01
N PRO A 143 -6.56 9.17 -3.82
CA PRO A 143 -7.76 8.36 -3.62
C PRO A 143 -8.91 8.78 -4.52
N ASP A 144 -8.93 10.03 -4.98
CA ASP A 144 -9.87 10.55 -5.98
C ASP A 144 -9.90 9.71 -7.26
N LEU A 145 -8.76 9.13 -7.67
CA LEU A 145 -8.67 8.26 -8.85
C LEU A 145 -9.32 6.87 -8.65
N ALA A 146 -9.66 6.50 -7.42
CA ALA A 146 -10.43 5.28 -7.17
C ALA A 146 -11.93 5.46 -7.49
N GLY A 147 -12.41 6.69 -7.60
CA GLY A 147 -13.76 7.02 -8.03
C GLY A 147 -14.83 6.25 -7.24
N PRO A 148 -15.81 5.62 -7.93
CA PRO A 148 -16.92 4.91 -7.27
C PRO A 148 -16.49 3.71 -6.40
N ALA A 149 -15.24 3.24 -6.50
CA ALA A 149 -14.75 2.17 -5.65
C ALA A 149 -14.67 2.58 -4.18
N LEU A 150 -14.47 3.88 -3.88
CA LEU A 150 -14.38 4.40 -2.51
C LEU A 150 -15.57 3.97 -1.64
N ALA A 151 -16.79 4.10 -2.15
CA ALA A 151 -18.00 3.73 -1.40
C ALA A 151 -18.14 2.22 -1.13
N ARG A 152 -17.37 1.38 -1.83
CA ARG A 152 -17.38 -0.08 -1.67
C ARG A 152 -16.21 -0.61 -0.84
N VAL A 153 -15.26 0.25 -0.46
CA VAL A 153 -14.15 -0.16 0.42
C VAL A 153 -14.71 -0.56 1.78
N GLN A 154 -14.34 -1.76 2.24
CA GLN A 154 -14.73 -2.28 3.56
C GLN A 154 -13.55 -2.30 4.56
N ALA A 155 -12.34 -2.10 4.08
CA ALA A 155 -11.15 -2.10 4.91
C ALA A 155 -10.95 -0.73 5.59
N PRO A 156 -10.70 -0.66 6.90
CA PRO A 156 -10.30 0.55 7.59
C PRO A 156 -9.15 1.25 6.88
N THR A 157 -9.27 2.56 6.64
CA THR A 157 -8.38 3.30 5.76
C THR A 157 -7.74 4.50 6.44
N LEU A 158 -6.40 4.58 6.41
CA LEU A 158 -5.64 5.74 6.85
C LEU A 158 -5.09 6.51 5.64
N LEU A 159 -5.44 7.78 5.54
CA LEU A 159 -4.93 8.71 4.56
C LEU A 159 -3.86 9.59 5.23
N ILE A 160 -2.64 9.64 4.70
CA ILE A 160 -1.54 10.44 5.24
C ILE A 160 -1.08 11.43 4.16
N VAL A 161 -1.13 12.71 4.45
CA VAL A 161 -0.80 13.77 3.48
C VAL A 161 0.12 14.80 4.13
N GLY A 162 1.07 15.33 3.38
CA GLY A 162 1.92 16.43 3.84
C GLY A 162 1.17 17.75 3.95
N SER A 163 1.43 18.55 4.98
CA SER A 163 0.72 19.82 5.20
C SER A 163 0.95 20.87 4.11
N LEU A 164 2.03 20.72 3.33
CA LEU A 164 2.38 21.60 2.23
C LEU A 164 1.83 21.12 0.87
N ASP A 165 1.22 19.93 0.83
CA ASP A 165 0.61 19.36 -0.38
C ASP A 165 -0.89 19.71 -0.45
N HIS A 166 -1.20 21.00 -0.56
CA HIS A 166 -2.57 21.50 -0.51
C HIS A 166 -3.54 20.88 -1.53
N PRO A 167 -3.16 20.64 -2.80
CA PRO A 167 -4.06 19.98 -3.74
C PRO A 167 -4.44 18.56 -3.28
N VAL A 168 -3.47 17.78 -2.80
CA VAL A 168 -3.68 16.40 -2.35
C VAL A 168 -4.49 16.37 -1.06
N ILE A 169 -4.33 17.35 -0.16
CA ILE A 169 -5.18 17.47 1.04
C ILE A 169 -6.66 17.59 0.66
N ARG A 170 -7.00 18.41 -0.33
CA ARG A 170 -8.41 18.55 -0.78
C ARG A 170 -8.93 17.22 -1.31
N MET A 171 -8.20 16.58 -2.22
CA MET A 171 -8.59 15.29 -2.80
C MET A 171 -8.80 14.22 -1.73
N ASN A 172 -7.95 14.20 -0.71
CA ASN A 172 -8.07 13.23 0.38
C ASN A 172 -9.26 13.54 1.33
N ARG A 173 -9.59 14.82 1.56
CA ARG A 173 -10.81 15.20 2.31
C ARG A 173 -12.09 14.79 1.58
N GLU A 174 -12.13 15.01 0.26
CA GLU A 174 -13.25 14.62 -0.58
C GLU A 174 -13.42 13.10 -0.66
N ALA A 175 -12.31 12.35 -0.72
CA ALA A 175 -12.33 10.90 -0.69
C ALA A 175 -12.73 10.35 0.69
N LEU A 176 -12.26 10.97 1.79
CA LEU A 176 -12.62 10.59 3.15
C LEU A 176 -14.15 10.64 3.35
N ALA A 177 -14.81 11.64 2.79
CA ALA A 177 -16.28 11.78 2.89
C ALA A 177 -17.05 10.68 2.12
N GLN A 178 -16.39 9.96 1.22
CA GLN A 178 -16.99 8.87 0.43
C GLN A 178 -16.74 7.48 1.02
N LEU A 179 -15.81 7.37 1.97
CA LEU A 179 -15.52 6.12 2.66
C LEU A 179 -16.57 5.85 3.73
N SER A 180 -17.22 4.69 3.67
CA SER A 180 -18.27 4.27 4.63
C SER A 180 -17.73 3.41 5.77
N VAL A 181 -16.41 3.33 5.92
CA VAL A 181 -15.70 2.54 6.93
C VAL A 181 -14.97 3.44 7.91
N GLU A 182 -14.38 2.88 8.96
CA GLU A 182 -13.45 3.65 9.79
C GLU A 182 -12.31 4.19 8.93
N ALA A 183 -12.28 5.52 8.77
CA ALA A 183 -11.26 6.18 7.97
C ALA A 183 -10.73 7.42 8.69
N LYS A 184 -9.43 7.70 8.53
CA LYS A 184 -8.78 8.85 9.15
C LYS A 184 -7.88 9.56 8.15
N LEU A 185 -7.85 10.88 8.21
CA LEU A 185 -6.90 11.73 7.50
C LEU A 185 -5.91 12.32 8.50
N GLU A 186 -4.63 11.99 8.33
CA GLU A 186 -3.52 12.54 9.09
C GLU A 186 -2.71 13.51 8.22
N ILE A 187 -2.51 14.72 8.73
CA ILE A 187 -1.73 15.75 8.07
C ILE A 187 -0.38 15.86 8.77
N VAL A 188 0.70 15.52 8.07
CA VAL A 188 2.07 15.59 8.61
C VAL A 188 2.60 17.02 8.48
N PRO A 189 2.89 17.71 9.58
CA PRO A 189 3.36 19.08 9.56
C PRO A 189 4.68 19.24 8.80
N GLY A 190 4.79 20.29 7.98
CA GLY A 190 6.01 20.64 7.24
C GLY A 190 6.35 19.72 6.06
N ALA A 191 5.58 18.65 5.85
CA ALA A 191 5.85 17.70 4.76
C ALA A 191 5.28 18.17 3.42
N THR A 192 6.07 17.97 2.36
CA THR A 192 5.64 18.05 0.96
C THR A 192 5.09 16.69 0.49
N HIS A 193 4.79 16.56 -0.81
CA HIS A 193 4.24 15.33 -1.40
C HIS A 193 5.12 14.08 -1.18
N LEU A 194 6.43 14.24 -1.22
CA LEU A 194 7.38 13.13 -1.15
C LEU A 194 7.86 12.81 0.27
N PHE A 195 7.55 13.66 1.26
CA PHE A 195 8.01 13.51 2.65
C PHE A 195 9.53 13.42 2.75
N GLU A 196 10.23 14.35 2.09
CA GLU A 196 11.70 14.41 2.06
C GLU A 196 12.28 15.27 3.19
N GLU A 197 11.43 16.02 3.87
CA GLU A 197 11.83 16.86 4.98
C GLU A 197 12.17 16.01 6.21
N PRO A 198 13.16 16.42 7.02
CA PRO A 198 13.64 15.65 8.17
C PRO A 198 12.51 15.20 9.10
N GLY A 199 12.44 13.90 9.39
CA GLY A 199 11.48 13.30 10.33
C GLY A 199 10.06 13.09 9.75
N THR A 200 9.72 13.66 8.60
CA THR A 200 8.36 13.54 8.04
C THR A 200 8.05 12.12 7.58
N LEU A 201 9.03 11.44 6.97
CA LEU A 201 8.88 10.05 6.56
C LEU A 201 8.86 9.09 7.76
N ASP A 202 9.58 9.40 8.83
CA ASP A 202 9.53 8.64 10.09
C ASP A 202 8.12 8.72 10.71
N GLU A 203 7.49 9.89 10.64
CA GLU A 203 6.11 10.05 11.11
C GLU A 203 5.13 9.25 10.26
N VAL A 204 5.27 9.24 8.92
CA VAL A 204 4.51 8.34 8.04
C VAL A 204 4.66 6.89 8.46
N ALA A 205 5.91 6.44 8.69
CA ALA A 205 6.21 5.06 9.05
C ALA A 205 5.60 4.69 10.41
N ARG A 206 5.67 5.59 11.39
CA ARG A 206 5.06 5.44 12.71
C ARG A 206 3.53 5.32 12.63
N LEU A 207 2.89 6.22 11.90
CA LEU A 207 1.43 6.23 11.69
C LEU A 207 0.96 4.95 10.99
N ALA A 208 1.64 4.56 9.90
CA ALA A 208 1.35 3.35 9.15
C ALA A 208 1.50 2.09 10.03
N ARG A 209 2.57 2.01 10.81
CA ARG A 209 2.81 0.90 11.74
C ARG A 209 1.68 0.81 12.76
N ALA A 210 1.33 1.91 13.44
CA ALA A 210 0.26 1.91 14.44
C ALA A 210 -1.09 1.47 13.85
N TRP A 211 -1.39 1.91 12.62
CA TRP A 211 -2.60 1.51 11.91
C TRP A 211 -2.63 0.01 11.59
N PHE A 212 -1.57 -0.50 10.98
CA PHE A 212 -1.51 -1.93 10.65
C PHE A 212 -1.42 -2.82 11.89
N GLU A 213 -0.72 -2.43 12.95
CA GLU A 213 -0.72 -3.19 14.21
C GLU A 213 -2.14 -3.30 14.79
N ARG A 214 -2.93 -2.25 14.72
CA ARG A 214 -4.33 -2.26 15.19
C ARG A 214 -5.18 -3.24 14.38
N TRP A 215 -5.05 -3.29 13.07
CA TRP A 215 -5.99 -4.00 12.20
C TRP A 215 -5.50 -5.36 11.72
N LEU A 216 -4.19 -5.60 11.67
CA LEU A 216 -3.62 -6.85 11.17
C LEU A 216 -3.16 -7.79 12.28
N THR A 217 -3.13 -7.36 13.56
CA THR A 217 -2.76 -8.26 14.64
C THR A 217 -3.98 -8.83 15.37
N ARG A 218 -3.85 -10.00 16.01
CA ARG A 218 -4.97 -10.64 16.72
C ARG A 218 -5.55 -9.78 17.84
N ALA A 219 -4.75 -8.91 18.46
CA ALA A 219 -5.19 -7.98 19.49
C ALA A 219 -6.19 -6.94 18.97
N GLY A 220 -6.05 -6.49 17.72
CA GLY A 220 -6.98 -5.57 17.08
C GLY A 220 -8.33 -6.19 16.69
N ARG A 221 -8.40 -7.51 16.55
CA ARG A 221 -9.65 -8.23 16.21
C ARG A 221 -10.63 -8.38 17.37
N ALA A 222 -10.16 -8.25 18.60
CA ALA A 222 -11.00 -8.39 19.80
C ALA A 222 -11.62 -7.03 20.22
N ALA A 223 -11.23 -5.92 19.61
CA ALA A 223 -11.63 -4.56 19.98
C ALA A 223 -12.54 -3.86 18.94
N ALA A 224 -12.88 -4.54 17.84
CA ALA A 224 -13.80 -4.08 16.81
C ALA A 224 -15.05 -4.97 16.75
#